data_49256bd8519ff0787ce598b3ca837974
#
_entry.id   49256bd8519ff0787ce598b3ca837974
#
_cell.length_a   1.000
_cell.length_b   1.000
_cell.length_c   1.000
_cell.angle_alpha   90.00
_cell.angle_beta   90.00
_cell.angle_gamma   90.00
#
_symmetry.space_group_name_H-M   'P 1'
#
loop_
_entity.id
_entity.type
_entity.pdbx_description
1 polymer ?
#
loop_
_entity_poly.entity_id
_entity_poly.type
_entity_poly.pdbx_seq_one_letter_code
_entity_poly.pdbx_strand_id
1 'polypeptide(L)'
;SELAKYFSMPASEIKNCRTYGGHGEQMAVFASTTELHGKKLSELIGTQIPAGDWEALRQRVIQGGKHIIDLRGRSSFQSPAYLSIEMIAAAMGGEAFRWPAGVYVHSEGFNHIMMAMETSITKDGVHYNAVKGSAEEMKTLEESYKHLCQLRDEVIAMGVLPPVKEWHALNPNID
;
A
#
# COMPACT_ATOMS: atom_id res chain seq x y z
N SER A 1 -4.92 -9.97 11.85
CA SER A 1 -4.42 -10.19 10.49
C SER A 1 -4.83 -11.57 9.99
N GLU A 2 -5.03 -11.74 8.69
CA GLU A 2 -5.42 -13.04 8.10
C GLU A 2 -4.34 -14.12 8.31
N LEU A 3 -3.06 -13.74 8.20
CA LEU A 3 -1.94 -14.64 8.52
C LEU A 3 -1.97 -15.09 9.99
N ALA A 4 -2.25 -14.19 10.93
CA ALA A 4 -2.35 -14.54 12.34
C ALA A 4 -3.45 -15.58 12.60
N LYS A 5 -4.59 -15.47 11.92
CA LYS A 5 -5.67 -16.47 11.98
C LYS A 5 -5.22 -17.79 11.36
N TYR A 6 -4.59 -17.74 10.18
CA TYR A 6 -4.15 -18.95 9.47
C TYR A 6 -3.16 -19.78 10.29
N PHE A 7 -2.19 -19.14 10.90
CA PHE A 7 -1.16 -19.80 11.72
C PHE A 7 -1.53 -19.96 13.21
N SER A 8 -2.72 -19.48 13.63
CA SER A 8 -3.16 -19.50 15.02
C SER A 8 -2.13 -18.86 15.97
N MET A 9 -1.57 -17.72 15.56
CA MET A 9 -0.50 -17.02 16.29
C MET A 9 -0.88 -15.56 16.56
N PRO A 10 -0.26 -14.90 17.57
CA PRO A 10 -0.43 -13.48 17.79
C PRO A 10 -0.02 -12.64 16.58
N ALA A 11 -0.79 -11.60 16.24
CA ALA A 11 -0.47 -10.70 15.13
C ALA A 11 0.88 -9.97 15.32
N SER A 12 1.32 -9.79 16.55
CA SER A 12 2.62 -9.18 16.91
C SER A 12 3.85 -10.00 16.48
N GLU A 13 3.66 -11.30 16.22
CA GLU A 13 4.74 -12.17 15.74
C GLU A 13 4.92 -12.13 14.21
N ILE A 14 3.99 -11.48 13.50
CA ILE A 14 4.07 -11.26 12.07
C ILE A 14 4.54 -9.85 11.82
N LYS A 15 5.70 -9.72 11.17
CA LYS A 15 6.36 -8.43 10.95
C LYS A 15 6.38 -8.07 9.47
N ASN A 16 6.55 -6.78 9.21
CA ASN A 16 6.79 -6.24 7.88
C ASN A 16 5.74 -6.62 6.83
N CYS A 17 4.48 -6.83 7.25
CA CYS A 17 3.38 -6.97 6.29
C CYS A 17 3.23 -5.66 5.52
N ARG A 18 3.41 -5.71 4.22
CA ARG A 18 3.37 -4.53 3.34
C ARG A 18 2.42 -4.76 2.18
N THR A 19 1.72 -3.70 1.84
CA THR A 19 0.90 -3.60 0.63
C THR A 19 1.19 -2.27 -0.04
N TYR A 20 1.30 -2.26 -1.35
CA TYR A 20 1.66 -1.09 -2.14
C TYR A 20 0.71 -0.88 -3.32
N GLY A 21 0.86 0.24 -4.03
CA GLY A 21 0.03 0.56 -5.17
C GLY A 21 -1.30 1.19 -4.82
N GLY A 22 -2.36 0.79 -5.52
CA GLY A 22 -3.72 1.25 -5.29
C GLY A 22 -4.41 0.58 -4.11
N HIS A 23 -5.65 0.98 -3.86
CA HIS A 23 -6.49 0.44 -2.80
C HIS A 23 -7.44 -0.65 -3.34
N GLY A 24 -7.81 -1.62 -2.50
CA GLY A 24 -8.75 -2.68 -2.86
C GLY A 24 -8.15 -3.65 -3.89
N GLU A 25 -8.85 -3.92 -4.97
CA GLU A 25 -8.44 -4.90 -5.99
C GLU A 25 -7.11 -4.54 -6.67
N GLN A 26 -6.70 -3.29 -6.61
CA GLN A 26 -5.44 -2.79 -7.17
C GLN A 26 -4.26 -2.85 -6.17
N MET A 27 -4.45 -3.49 -5.02
CA MET A 27 -3.43 -3.62 -3.99
C MET A 27 -2.42 -4.72 -4.34
N ALA A 28 -1.13 -4.38 -4.34
CA ALA A 28 -0.05 -5.35 -4.44
C ALA A 28 0.37 -5.81 -3.03
N VAL A 29 0.13 -7.09 -2.72
CA VAL A 29 0.44 -7.69 -1.42
C VAL A 29 1.81 -8.39 -1.50
N PHE A 30 2.73 -8.00 -0.61
CA PHE A 30 4.12 -8.47 -0.64
C PHE A 30 4.39 -9.55 0.42
N ALA A 31 4.61 -10.78 -0.02
CA ALA A 31 5.07 -11.89 0.80
C ALA A 31 6.57 -11.81 1.09
N SER A 32 7.35 -11.25 0.16
CA SER A 32 8.81 -11.14 0.27
C SER A 32 9.28 -10.20 1.39
N THR A 33 8.45 -9.24 1.82
CA THR A 33 8.74 -8.35 2.96
C THR A 33 8.25 -8.93 4.29
N THR A 34 7.20 -9.76 4.26
CA THR A 34 6.53 -10.30 5.44
C THR A 34 7.38 -11.36 6.14
N GLU A 35 7.49 -11.29 7.44
CA GLU A 35 8.28 -12.19 8.27
C GLU A 35 7.43 -12.88 9.33
N LEU A 36 7.62 -14.20 9.46
CA LEU A 36 7.04 -15.06 10.50
C LEU A 36 8.19 -15.81 11.20
N HIS A 37 8.37 -15.61 12.51
CA HIS A 37 9.43 -16.24 13.29
C HIS A 37 10.84 -16.13 12.64
N GLY A 38 11.13 -14.97 12.02
CA GLY A 38 12.41 -14.70 11.37
C GLY A 38 12.59 -15.33 9.99
N LYS A 39 11.56 -15.97 9.44
CA LYS A 39 11.56 -16.48 8.06
C LYS A 39 10.69 -15.60 7.17
N LYS A 40 11.09 -15.43 5.92
CA LYS A 40 10.27 -14.72 4.93
C LYS A 40 9.03 -15.56 4.58
N LEU A 41 7.88 -14.90 4.48
CA LEU A 41 6.64 -15.55 4.07
C LEU A 41 6.79 -16.22 2.67
N SER A 42 7.52 -15.57 1.77
CA SER A 42 7.81 -16.11 0.43
C SER A 42 8.55 -17.44 0.45
N GLU A 43 9.34 -17.76 1.48
CA GLU A 43 10.04 -19.03 1.64
C GLU A 43 9.11 -20.15 2.18
N LEU A 44 8.01 -19.75 2.80
CA LEU A 44 7.01 -20.66 3.37
C LEU A 44 5.94 -21.07 2.36
N ILE A 45 5.71 -20.24 1.34
CA ILE A 45 4.76 -20.54 0.26
C ILE A 45 5.28 -21.71 -0.58
N GLY A 46 4.42 -22.70 -0.80
CA GLY A 46 4.77 -23.95 -1.48
C GLY A 46 5.41 -25.03 -0.58
N THR A 47 5.76 -24.68 0.67
CA THR A 47 6.35 -25.60 1.66
C THR A 47 5.46 -25.78 2.88
N GLN A 48 5.26 -24.74 3.67
CA GLN A 48 4.39 -24.74 4.85
C GLN A 48 3.01 -24.16 4.57
N ILE A 49 2.89 -23.34 3.53
CA ILE A 49 1.63 -22.78 3.04
C ILE A 49 1.42 -23.32 1.63
N PRO A 50 0.42 -24.13 1.36
CA PRO A 50 0.04 -24.49 -0.02
C PRO A 50 -0.19 -23.24 -0.86
N ALA A 51 0.23 -23.25 -2.12
CA ALA A 51 0.09 -22.07 -2.99
C ALA A 51 -1.36 -21.59 -3.13
N GLY A 52 -2.32 -22.52 -3.13
CA GLY A 52 -3.76 -22.18 -3.15
C GLY A 52 -4.22 -21.47 -1.89
N ASP A 53 -3.68 -21.86 -0.73
CA ASP A 53 -4.00 -21.19 0.56
C ASP A 53 -3.42 -19.77 0.60
N TRP A 54 -2.21 -19.59 0.07
CA TRP A 54 -1.61 -18.26 -0.06
C TRP A 54 -2.47 -17.35 -0.94
N GLU A 55 -2.90 -17.84 -2.09
CA GLU A 55 -3.76 -17.05 -2.98
C GLU A 55 -5.10 -16.69 -2.30
N ALA A 56 -5.70 -17.63 -1.60
CA ALA A 56 -6.92 -17.37 -0.84
C ALA A 56 -6.70 -16.33 0.29
N LEU A 57 -5.55 -16.39 0.97
CA LEU A 57 -5.16 -15.40 1.99
C LEU A 57 -4.98 -14.01 1.37
N ARG A 58 -4.26 -13.94 0.26
CA ARG A 58 -4.01 -12.72 -0.49
C ARG A 58 -5.33 -12.05 -0.91
N GLN A 59 -6.24 -12.82 -1.47
CA GLN A 59 -7.56 -12.34 -1.87
C GLN A 59 -8.38 -11.81 -0.68
N ARG A 60 -8.33 -12.47 0.48
CA ARG A 60 -9.00 -11.96 1.69
C ARG A 60 -8.42 -10.63 2.17
N VAL A 61 -7.11 -10.43 2.03
CA VAL A 61 -6.47 -9.13 2.34
C VAL A 61 -6.97 -8.05 1.38
N ILE A 62 -6.94 -8.31 0.08
CA ILE A 62 -7.37 -7.39 -0.97
C ILE A 62 -8.84 -7.00 -0.79
N GLN A 63 -9.72 -7.96 -0.49
CA GLN A 63 -11.16 -7.74 -0.33
C GLN A 63 -11.56 -7.37 1.10
N GLY A 64 -10.62 -7.20 2.02
CA GLY A 64 -10.91 -6.94 3.43
C GLY A 64 -11.78 -5.71 3.68
N GLY A 65 -11.56 -4.64 2.94
CA GLY A 65 -12.39 -3.42 2.99
C GLY A 65 -13.84 -3.68 2.56
N LYS A 66 -14.03 -4.39 1.45
CA LYS A 66 -15.36 -4.78 0.96
C LYS A 66 -16.09 -5.66 1.99
N HIS A 67 -15.39 -6.64 2.55
CA HIS A 67 -15.98 -7.51 3.59
C HIS A 67 -16.47 -6.72 4.81
N ILE A 68 -15.72 -5.69 5.25
CA ILE A 68 -16.17 -4.82 6.34
C ILE A 68 -17.43 -4.04 5.94
N ILE A 69 -17.52 -3.54 4.71
CA ILE A 69 -18.70 -2.83 4.19
C ILE A 69 -19.91 -3.77 4.16
N ASP A 70 -19.74 -4.98 3.67
CA ASP A 70 -20.81 -5.98 3.58
C ASP A 70 -21.37 -6.33 4.97
N LEU A 71 -20.51 -6.40 6.01
CA LEU A 71 -20.93 -6.69 7.38
C LEU A 71 -21.53 -5.50 8.13
N ARG A 72 -21.09 -4.28 7.87
CA ARG A 72 -21.40 -3.07 8.67
C ARG A 72 -22.26 -2.06 7.93
N GLY A 73 -22.50 -2.23 6.63
CA GLY A 73 -23.17 -1.27 5.77
C GLY A 73 -22.36 0.01 5.49
N ARG A 74 -21.11 0.08 5.96
CA ARG A 74 -20.20 1.23 5.77
C ARG A 74 -18.73 0.84 5.93
N SER A 75 -17.82 1.65 5.37
CA SER A 75 -16.38 1.51 5.54
C SER A 75 -15.94 1.62 7.00
N SER A 76 -14.80 1.02 7.33
CA SER A 76 -14.11 1.28 8.59
C SER A 76 -13.61 2.72 8.62
N PHE A 77 -13.75 3.38 9.76
CA PHE A 77 -13.23 4.73 9.99
C PHE A 77 -12.24 4.79 11.17
N GLN A 78 -12.26 3.81 12.06
CA GLN A 78 -11.39 3.80 13.24
C GLN A 78 -9.92 3.67 12.85
N SER A 79 -9.56 2.68 12.01
CA SER A 79 -8.18 2.48 11.57
C SER A 79 -7.64 3.65 10.74
N PRO A 80 -8.36 4.20 9.76
CA PRO A 80 -7.93 5.42 9.07
C PRO A 80 -7.73 6.61 10.00
N ALA A 81 -8.64 6.84 10.95
CA ALA A 81 -8.52 7.92 11.92
C ALA A 81 -7.28 7.76 12.81
N TYR A 82 -7.05 6.56 13.32
CA TYR A 82 -5.86 6.27 14.14
C TYR A 82 -4.56 6.52 13.36
N LEU A 83 -4.44 5.99 12.15
CA LEU A 83 -3.26 6.19 11.31
C LEU A 83 -3.06 7.67 10.92
N SER A 84 -4.14 8.41 10.68
CA SER A 84 -4.05 9.85 10.41
C SER A 84 -3.48 10.62 11.61
N ILE A 85 -3.85 10.25 12.83
CA ILE A 85 -3.30 10.84 14.06
C ILE A 85 -1.80 10.51 14.19
N GLU A 86 -1.37 9.28 13.91
CA GLU A 86 0.04 8.90 13.91
C GLU A 86 0.85 9.69 12.88
N MET A 87 0.31 9.86 11.65
CA MET A 87 0.94 10.68 10.61
C MET A 87 1.10 12.14 11.05
N ILE A 88 0.06 12.73 11.63
CA ILE A 88 0.09 14.12 12.15
C ILE A 88 1.12 14.24 13.29
N ALA A 89 1.11 13.31 14.24
CA ALA A 89 2.07 13.30 15.34
C ALA A 89 3.52 13.23 14.85
N ALA A 90 3.80 12.38 13.85
CA ALA A 90 5.11 12.30 13.22
C ALA A 90 5.52 13.62 12.53
N ALA A 91 4.62 14.23 11.78
CA ALA A 91 4.86 15.53 11.13
C ALA A 91 5.09 16.67 12.16
N MET A 92 4.54 16.56 13.35
CA MET A 92 4.74 17.50 14.46
C MET A 92 5.98 17.19 15.33
N GLY A 93 6.83 16.24 14.93
CA GLY A 93 8.08 15.91 15.62
C GLY A 93 7.98 14.78 16.63
N GLY A 94 6.91 14.01 16.63
CA GLY A 94 6.77 12.76 17.35
C GLY A 94 7.57 11.62 16.70
N GLU A 95 7.24 10.38 17.07
CA GLU A 95 7.85 9.19 16.48
C GLU A 95 7.59 9.14 14.96
N ALA A 96 8.62 8.80 14.18
CA ALA A 96 8.53 8.75 12.73
C ALA A 96 7.51 7.68 12.28
N PHE A 97 6.56 8.08 11.44
CA PHE A 97 5.67 7.14 10.76
C PHE A 97 6.43 6.42 9.65
N ARG A 98 6.40 5.08 9.63
CA ARG A 98 7.19 4.24 8.69
C ARG A 98 6.34 3.08 8.16
N TRP A 99 5.25 3.41 7.49
CA TRP A 99 4.34 2.43 6.90
C TRP A 99 4.04 2.79 5.46
N PRO A 100 3.63 1.84 4.62
CA PRO A 100 3.10 2.17 3.30
C PRO A 100 1.98 3.20 3.41
N ALA A 101 2.11 4.28 2.67
CA ALA A 101 1.12 5.33 2.61
C ALA A 101 1.04 5.92 1.20
N GLY A 102 -0.12 6.46 0.85
CA GLY A 102 -0.30 7.17 -0.40
C GLY A 102 0.56 8.43 -0.43
N VAL A 103 1.42 8.52 -1.42
CA VAL A 103 2.34 9.64 -1.65
C VAL A 103 2.36 9.95 -3.14
N TYR A 104 2.58 11.23 -3.48
CA TYR A 104 2.83 11.61 -4.85
C TYR A 104 4.17 11.06 -5.32
N VAL A 105 4.12 10.25 -6.37
CA VAL A 105 5.31 9.54 -6.88
C VAL A 105 5.72 10.15 -8.22
N HIS A 106 7.01 10.47 -8.33
CA HIS A 106 7.62 11.07 -9.52
C HIS A 106 9.00 10.48 -9.85
N SER A 107 9.34 9.33 -9.24
CA SER A 107 10.63 8.64 -9.41
C SER A 107 10.47 7.12 -9.37
N GLU A 108 11.56 6.38 -9.47
CA GLU A 108 11.61 4.91 -9.33
C GLU A 108 10.77 4.16 -10.38
N GLY A 109 10.62 4.76 -11.58
CA GLY A 109 9.82 4.17 -12.67
C GLY A 109 8.33 4.47 -12.60
N PHE A 110 7.86 5.15 -11.56
CA PHE A 110 6.48 5.57 -11.37
C PHE A 110 6.41 7.09 -11.40
N ASN A 111 5.51 7.67 -12.20
CA ASN A 111 5.49 9.12 -12.41
C ASN A 111 4.08 9.70 -12.35
N HIS A 112 3.99 10.84 -11.67
CA HIS A 112 2.80 11.69 -11.65
C HIS A 112 1.52 10.98 -11.19
N ILE A 113 1.62 10.24 -10.08
CA ILE A 113 0.51 9.50 -9.51
C ILE A 113 0.55 9.50 -7.98
N MET A 114 -0.62 9.42 -7.35
CA MET A 114 -0.74 9.11 -5.92
C MET A 114 -0.91 7.59 -5.77
N MET A 115 0.06 6.94 -5.11
CA MET A 115 -0.02 5.51 -4.80
C MET A 115 0.70 5.18 -3.50
N ALA A 116 0.40 4.05 -2.90
CA ALA A 116 1.09 3.60 -1.70
C ALA A 116 2.50 3.13 -2.03
N MET A 117 3.49 3.74 -1.38
CA MET A 117 4.92 3.41 -1.45
C MET A 117 5.46 3.15 -0.04
N GLU A 118 6.70 2.66 0.07
CA GLU A 118 7.40 2.60 1.36
C GLU A 118 7.71 4.02 1.82
N THR A 119 6.87 4.53 2.72
CA THR A 119 6.84 5.95 3.09
C THR A 119 7.36 6.16 4.51
N SER A 120 8.05 7.27 4.72
CA SER A 120 8.33 7.80 6.05
C SER A 120 7.87 9.25 6.17
N ILE A 121 7.25 9.57 7.31
CA ILE A 121 6.82 10.92 7.66
C ILE A 121 7.55 11.31 8.93
N THR A 122 8.17 12.50 8.92
CA THR A 122 8.83 13.12 10.05
C THR A 122 8.53 14.62 10.06
N LYS A 123 9.01 15.35 11.05
CA LYS A 123 8.94 16.83 11.06
C LYS A 123 9.63 17.49 9.84
N ASP A 124 10.55 16.76 9.19
CA ASP A 124 11.31 17.28 8.05
C ASP A 124 10.61 17.02 6.71
N GLY A 125 9.46 16.36 6.73
CA GLY A 125 8.63 16.12 5.56
C GLY A 125 8.27 14.67 5.32
N VAL A 126 7.77 14.42 4.11
CA VAL A 126 7.35 13.10 3.62
C VAL A 126 8.40 12.60 2.62
N HIS A 127 8.91 11.41 2.85
CA HIS A 127 9.85 10.73 1.98
C HIS A 127 9.33 9.35 1.61
N TYR A 128 9.64 8.87 0.43
CA TYR A 128 9.36 7.50 0.02
C TYR A 128 10.60 6.86 -0.61
N ASN A 129 10.65 5.54 -0.54
CA ASN A 129 11.75 4.74 -1.10
C ASN A 129 11.21 3.80 -2.17
N ALA A 130 12.11 3.36 -3.05
CA ALA A 130 11.83 2.30 -4.00
C ALA A 130 11.32 1.05 -3.29
N VAL A 131 10.21 0.50 -3.79
CA VAL A 131 9.69 -0.79 -3.33
C VAL A 131 10.49 -1.90 -3.98
N LYS A 132 10.86 -2.91 -3.18
CA LYS A 132 11.58 -4.10 -3.65
C LYS A 132 10.83 -5.36 -3.26
N GLY A 133 10.60 -6.22 -4.25
CA GLY A 133 9.90 -7.49 -4.07
C GLY A 133 10.34 -8.53 -5.09
N SER A 134 9.66 -9.65 -5.14
CA SER A 134 9.84 -10.64 -6.21
C SER A 134 9.41 -10.07 -7.57
N ALA A 135 9.83 -10.71 -8.66
CA ALA A 135 9.44 -10.29 -10.01
C ALA A 135 7.91 -10.26 -10.19
N GLU A 136 7.20 -11.20 -9.58
CA GLU A 136 5.73 -11.27 -9.63
C GLU A 136 5.08 -10.13 -8.83
N GLU A 137 5.58 -9.83 -7.62
CA GLU A 137 5.12 -8.74 -6.79
C GLU A 137 5.35 -7.39 -7.48
N MET A 138 6.52 -7.19 -8.07
CA MET A 138 6.84 -5.99 -8.84
C MET A 138 5.96 -5.84 -10.08
N LYS A 139 5.66 -6.94 -10.77
CA LYS A 139 4.71 -6.95 -11.88
C LYS A 139 3.30 -6.52 -11.43
N THR A 140 2.82 -7.05 -10.30
CA THR A 140 1.52 -6.66 -9.73
C THR A 140 1.50 -5.17 -9.36
N LEU A 141 2.60 -4.66 -8.80
CA LEU A 141 2.73 -3.23 -8.49
C LEU A 141 2.70 -2.37 -9.76
N GLU A 142 3.35 -2.81 -10.84
CA GLU A 142 3.33 -2.13 -12.13
C GLU A 142 1.92 -2.13 -12.76
N GLU A 143 1.20 -3.24 -12.66
CA GLU A 143 -0.20 -3.34 -13.11
C GLU A 143 -1.10 -2.38 -12.33
N SER A 144 -0.91 -2.30 -11.00
CA SER A 144 -1.58 -1.33 -10.14
C SER A 144 -1.29 0.11 -10.57
N TYR A 145 -0.04 0.44 -10.83
CA TYR A 145 0.38 1.76 -11.33
C TYR A 145 -0.30 2.10 -12.68
N LYS A 146 -0.29 1.19 -13.64
CA LYS A 146 -0.91 1.40 -14.96
C LYS A 146 -2.41 1.69 -14.82
N HIS A 147 -3.09 0.96 -13.95
CA HIS A 147 -4.51 1.20 -13.68
C HIS A 147 -4.75 2.58 -13.07
N LEU A 148 -3.96 2.97 -12.08
CA LEU A 148 -4.06 4.31 -11.48
C LEU A 148 -3.78 5.43 -12.49
N CYS A 149 -2.80 5.25 -13.38
CA CYS A 149 -2.54 6.20 -14.47
C CYS A 149 -3.74 6.32 -15.41
N GLN A 150 -4.37 5.21 -15.76
CA GLN A 150 -5.58 5.21 -16.57
C GLN A 150 -6.70 6.01 -15.89
N LEU A 151 -6.97 5.79 -14.62
CA LEU A 151 -7.97 6.56 -13.86
C LEU A 151 -7.63 8.06 -13.81
N ARG A 152 -6.36 8.41 -13.58
CA ARG A 152 -5.89 9.79 -13.64
C ARG A 152 -6.20 10.42 -14.99
N ASP A 153 -5.88 9.73 -16.07
CA ASP A 153 -6.06 10.25 -17.43
C ASP A 153 -7.56 10.40 -17.79
N GLU A 154 -8.42 9.52 -17.28
CA GLU A 154 -9.88 9.66 -17.37
C GLU A 154 -10.37 10.93 -16.66
N VAL A 155 -9.87 11.20 -15.44
CA VAL A 155 -10.24 12.40 -14.65
C VAL A 155 -9.74 13.68 -15.33
N ILE A 156 -8.56 13.63 -15.97
CA ILE A 156 -8.04 14.73 -16.80
C ILE A 156 -8.94 14.94 -18.03
N ALA A 157 -9.33 13.86 -18.72
CA ALA A 157 -10.21 13.94 -19.87
C ALA A 157 -11.60 14.50 -19.56
N MET A 158 -12.09 14.31 -18.32
CA MET A 158 -13.31 14.93 -17.80
C MET A 158 -13.16 16.42 -17.50
N GLY A 159 -11.95 16.98 -17.56
CA GLY A 159 -11.67 18.39 -17.24
C GLY A 159 -11.69 18.71 -15.72
N VAL A 160 -11.64 17.68 -14.86
CA VAL A 160 -11.59 17.84 -13.39
C VAL A 160 -10.17 18.17 -12.93
N LEU A 161 -9.17 17.56 -13.55
CA LEU A 161 -7.77 17.87 -13.33
C LEU A 161 -7.14 18.47 -14.59
N PRO A 162 -6.20 19.42 -14.44
CA PRO A 162 -5.42 19.91 -15.57
C PRO A 162 -4.50 18.82 -16.11
N PRO A 163 -4.03 18.93 -17.37
CA PRO A 163 -3.01 18.03 -17.92
C PRO A 163 -1.74 17.96 -17.06
N VAL A 164 -1.13 16.79 -16.95
CA VAL A 164 0.07 16.55 -16.12
C VAL A 164 1.17 17.59 -16.36
N LYS A 165 1.39 18.00 -17.63
CA LYS A 165 2.41 19.01 -18.00
C LYS A 165 2.22 20.38 -17.33
N GLU A 166 1.04 20.67 -16.78
CA GLU A 166 0.72 21.93 -16.13
C GLU A 166 0.86 21.86 -14.60
N TRP A 167 1.00 20.66 -14.04
CA TRP A 167 0.97 20.45 -12.58
C TRP A 167 2.10 21.17 -11.85
N HIS A 168 3.32 21.10 -12.37
CA HIS A 168 4.46 21.79 -11.77
C HIS A 168 4.27 23.33 -11.75
N ALA A 169 3.71 23.89 -12.82
CA ALA A 169 3.42 25.33 -12.88
C ALA A 169 2.33 25.77 -11.90
N LEU A 170 1.37 24.86 -11.61
CA LEU A 170 0.26 25.11 -10.66
C LEU A 170 0.68 24.86 -9.22
N ASN A 171 1.59 23.93 -8.99
CA ASN A 171 2.12 23.60 -7.66
C ASN A 171 3.62 23.26 -7.76
N PRO A 172 4.53 24.19 -7.47
CA PRO A 172 5.97 23.97 -7.54
C PRO A 172 6.51 22.90 -6.57
N ASN A 173 5.69 22.42 -5.63
CA ASN A 173 6.08 21.34 -4.71
C ASN A 173 5.82 19.93 -5.28
N ILE A 174 5.36 19.84 -6.53
CA ILE A 174 5.14 18.57 -7.27
C ILE A 174 6.38 18.30 -8.14
N ASP A 175 7.53 18.03 -7.57
CA ASP A 175 8.74 17.62 -8.30
C ASP A 175 9.07 16.16 -8.04
#